data_f6b33344497750b75147ce717612c5f6
#
_entry.id   f6b33344497750b75147ce717612c5f6
#
_cell.length_a   1.000
_cell.length_b   1.000
_cell.length_c   1.000
_cell.angle_alpha   90.00
_cell.angle_beta   90.00
_cell.angle_gamma   90.00
#
_symmetry.space_group_name_H-M   'P 1'
#
loop_
_entity.id
_entity.type
_entity.pdbx_description
1 polymer ?
#
loop_
_entity_poly.entity_id
_entity_poly.type
_entity_poly.pdbx_seq_one_letter_code
_entity_poly.pdbx_strand_id
1 'polypeptide(L)'
;MINIEERLAKELGLKLGVVNNVVEMLDEGNTVPFIARYRKEKTGGLSDEVLRKFSERLTYLRSLDERKVDVSRLIEEQGKLTQEITEALGKAETLTEVDRKSVV
;
A
#
# COMPACT_ATOMS: atom_id res chain seq x y z
N MET A 1 -9.28 6.41 4.09
CA MET A 1 -7.97 5.76 4.03
C MET A 1 -7.12 6.38 2.93
N ILE A 2 -5.82 6.39 3.11
CA ILE A 2 -4.91 6.94 2.10
C ILE A 2 -4.89 6.00 0.90
N ASN A 3 -4.98 6.57 -0.30
CA ASN A 3 -4.86 5.79 -1.54
C ASN A 3 -3.44 5.24 -1.65
N ILE A 4 -3.31 3.93 -1.84
CA ILE A 4 -2.01 3.25 -1.91
C ILE A 4 -1.17 3.78 -3.07
N GLU A 5 -1.78 4.03 -4.22
CA GLU A 5 -1.10 4.55 -5.40
C GLU A 5 -0.52 5.95 -5.15
N GLU A 6 -1.29 6.82 -4.50
CA GLU A 6 -0.82 8.16 -4.15
C GLU A 6 0.33 8.09 -3.15
N ARG A 7 0.25 7.20 -2.19
CA ARG A 7 1.31 7.01 -1.22
C ARG A 7 2.60 6.51 -1.85
N LEU A 8 2.50 5.53 -2.75
CA LEU A 8 3.65 5.03 -3.49
C LEU A 8 4.29 6.12 -4.34
N ALA A 9 3.47 6.93 -5.02
CA ALA A 9 3.96 8.03 -5.83
C ALA A 9 4.77 9.01 -4.97
N LYS A 10 4.28 9.34 -3.80
CA LYS A 10 4.94 10.26 -2.88
C LYS A 10 6.22 9.68 -2.29
N GLU A 11 6.17 8.42 -1.83
CA GLU A 11 7.32 7.77 -1.21
C GLU A 11 8.47 7.54 -2.19
N LEU A 12 8.15 7.18 -3.43
CA LEU A 12 9.15 6.85 -4.43
C LEU A 12 9.48 8.01 -5.37
N GLY A 13 8.77 9.14 -5.23
CA GLY A 13 8.99 10.29 -6.08
C GLY A 13 8.57 10.06 -7.52
N LEU A 14 7.55 9.26 -7.75
CA LEU A 14 7.04 8.91 -9.08
C LEU A 14 5.75 9.66 -9.38
N LYS A 15 5.44 9.79 -10.66
CA LYS A 15 4.16 10.35 -11.11
C LYS A 15 3.05 9.32 -10.86
N LEU A 16 1.87 9.79 -10.49
CA LEU A 16 0.73 8.92 -10.22
C LEU A 16 0.38 8.03 -11.42
N GLY A 17 0.45 8.56 -12.64
CA GLY A 17 0.21 7.77 -13.84
C GLY A 17 1.17 6.60 -14.00
N VAL A 18 2.44 6.79 -13.67
CA VAL A 18 3.45 5.74 -13.67
C VAL A 18 3.13 4.69 -12.60
N VAL A 19 2.78 5.14 -11.40
CA VAL A 19 2.40 4.24 -10.30
C VAL A 19 1.21 3.37 -10.71
N ASN A 20 0.16 3.98 -11.27
CA ASN A 20 -1.01 3.24 -11.71
C ASN A 20 -0.67 2.20 -12.78
N ASN A 21 0.20 2.53 -13.74
CA ASN A 21 0.65 1.59 -14.76
C ASN A 21 1.38 0.39 -14.16
N VAL A 22 2.28 0.65 -13.22
CA VAL A 22 3.06 -0.43 -12.58
C VAL A 22 2.15 -1.33 -11.73
N VAL A 23 1.25 -0.75 -10.95
CA VAL A 23 0.28 -1.51 -10.15
C VAL A 23 -0.56 -2.42 -11.06
N GLU A 24 -1.08 -1.87 -12.15
CA GLU A 24 -1.88 -2.64 -13.10
C GLU A 24 -1.09 -3.80 -13.68
N MET A 25 0.15 -3.57 -14.11
CA MET A 25 1.00 -4.63 -14.66
C MET A 25 1.32 -5.72 -13.64
N LEU A 26 1.60 -5.36 -12.40
CA LEU A 26 1.84 -6.33 -11.32
C LEU A 26 0.59 -7.15 -11.02
N ASP A 27 -0.57 -6.52 -11.01
CA ASP A 27 -1.84 -7.21 -10.77
C ASP A 27 -2.20 -8.16 -11.92
N GLU A 28 -1.74 -7.88 -13.13
CA GLU A 28 -1.89 -8.78 -14.27
C GLU A 28 -0.98 -10.01 -14.20
N GLY A 29 -0.09 -10.06 -13.20
CA GLY A 29 0.82 -11.18 -13.01
C GLY A 29 2.19 -11.02 -13.65
N ASN A 30 2.53 -9.82 -14.12
CA ASN A 30 3.86 -9.55 -14.68
C ASN A 30 4.90 -9.50 -13.57
N THR A 31 6.09 -10.05 -13.84
CA THR A 31 7.19 -9.99 -12.88
C THR A 31 7.96 -8.68 -13.00
N VAL A 32 8.67 -8.30 -11.92
CA VAL A 32 9.51 -7.10 -11.93
C VAL A 32 10.55 -7.14 -13.07
N PRO A 33 11.32 -8.21 -13.27
CA PRO A 33 12.26 -8.27 -14.39
C PRO A 33 11.61 -8.09 -15.76
N PHE A 34 10.41 -8.66 -15.95
CA PHE A 34 9.67 -8.51 -17.20
C PHE A 34 9.28 -7.06 -17.45
N ILE A 35 8.73 -6.39 -16.44
CA ILE A 35 8.32 -5.00 -16.53
C ILE A 35 9.53 -4.11 -16.85
N ALA A 36 10.63 -4.32 -16.13
CA ALA A 36 11.84 -3.52 -16.32
C ALA A 36 12.40 -3.66 -17.74
N ARG A 37 12.30 -4.85 -18.32
CA ARG A 37 12.89 -5.16 -19.63
C ARG A 37 11.97 -4.80 -20.79
N TYR A 38 10.68 -5.11 -20.67
CA TYR A 38 9.74 -5.07 -21.81
C TYR A 38 8.67 -3.98 -21.69
N ARG A 39 8.58 -3.29 -20.59
CA ARG A 39 7.56 -2.25 -20.34
C ARG A 39 8.16 -0.92 -19.92
N LYS A 40 9.33 -0.58 -20.44
CA LYS A 40 10.01 0.67 -20.11
C LYS A 40 9.20 1.90 -20.45
N GLU A 41 8.46 1.87 -21.55
CA GLU A 41 7.62 2.98 -21.97
C GLU A 41 6.50 3.29 -20.99
N LYS A 42 5.97 2.27 -20.29
CA LYS A 42 4.89 2.44 -19.31
C LYS A 42 5.40 2.85 -17.94
N THR A 43 6.66 2.55 -17.64
CA THR A 43 7.26 2.87 -16.36
C THR A 43 8.09 4.15 -16.38
N GLY A 44 8.31 4.71 -17.57
CA GLY A 44 9.20 5.84 -17.72
C GLY A 44 10.68 5.50 -17.57
N GLY A 45 11.03 4.21 -17.75
CA GLY A 45 12.41 3.76 -17.66
C GLY A 45 12.89 3.42 -16.27
N LEU A 46 12.00 3.01 -15.37
CA LEU A 46 12.38 2.61 -14.02
C LEU A 46 13.30 1.39 -14.04
N SER A 47 14.31 1.39 -13.17
CA SER A 47 15.24 0.28 -13.03
C SER A 47 14.63 -0.90 -12.27
N ASP A 48 15.23 -2.08 -12.40
CA ASP A 48 14.82 -3.28 -11.66
C ASP A 48 14.77 -3.01 -10.17
N GLU A 49 15.75 -2.28 -9.66
CA GLU A 49 15.85 -1.97 -8.23
C GLU A 49 14.65 -1.15 -7.75
N VAL A 50 14.29 -0.12 -8.49
CA VAL A 50 13.14 0.73 -8.14
C VAL A 50 11.85 -0.07 -8.22
N LEU A 51 11.69 -0.88 -9.26
CA LEU A 51 10.50 -1.72 -9.43
C LEU A 51 10.38 -2.77 -8.32
N ARG A 52 11.50 -3.32 -7.87
CA ARG A 52 11.52 -4.26 -6.75
C ARG A 52 11.05 -3.59 -5.47
N LYS A 53 11.58 -2.41 -5.17
CA LYS A 53 11.14 -1.62 -4.01
C LYS A 53 9.67 -1.28 -4.12
N PHE A 54 9.21 -0.93 -5.30
CA PHE A 54 7.80 -0.64 -5.56
C PHE A 54 6.93 -1.85 -5.21
N SER A 55 7.27 -3.02 -5.72
CA SER A 55 6.53 -4.25 -5.46
C SER A 55 6.48 -4.59 -3.98
N GLU A 56 7.61 -4.49 -3.29
CA GLU A 56 7.69 -4.76 -1.84
C GLU A 56 6.82 -3.78 -1.04
N ARG A 57 6.90 -2.49 -1.36
CA ARG A 57 6.08 -1.48 -0.66
C ARG A 57 4.60 -1.64 -0.97
N LEU A 58 4.26 -1.96 -2.20
CA LEU A 58 2.87 -2.20 -2.58
C LEU A 58 2.28 -3.35 -1.75
N THR A 59 2.99 -4.47 -1.65
CA THR A 59 2.56 -5.61 -0.86
C THR A 59 2.40 -5.23 0.62
N TYR A 60 3.38 -4.51 1.16
CA TYR A 60 3.34 -4.06 2.54
C TYR A 60 2.14 -3.14 2.81
N LEU A 61 1.92 -2.15 1.94
CA LEU A 61 0.81 -1.20 2.11
C LEU A 61 -0.56 -1.88 1.98
N ARG A 62 -0.67 -2.86 1.10
CA ARG A 62 -1.90 -3.66 0.99
C ARG A 62 -2.15 -4.48 2.24
N SER A 63 -1.11 -5.10 2.80
CA SER A 63 -1.22 -5.86 4.05
C SER A 63 -1.61 -4.95 5.21
N LEU A 64 -1.02 -3.76 5.28
CA LEU A 64 -1.35 -2.77 6.29
C LEU A 64 -2.83 -2.36 6.21
N ASP A 65 -3.31 -2.13 5.00
CA ASP A 65 -4.70 -1.73 4.76
C ASP A 65 -5.67 -2.82 5.18
N GLU A 66 -5.40 -4.07 4.82
CA GLU A 66 -6.19 -5.23 5.23
C GLU A 66 -6.21 -5.36 6.75
N ARG A 67 -5.08 -5.18 7.41
CA ARG A 67 -4.99 -5.26 8.87
C ARG A 67 -5.82 -4.17 9.53
N LYS A 68 -5.82 -2.96 9.00
CA LYS A 68 -6.65 -1.87 9.51
C LYS A 68 -8.13 -2.22 9.45
N VAL A 69 -8.58 -2.80 8.36
CA VAL A 69 -9.98 -3.22 8.18
C VAL A 69 -10.33 -4.32 9.18
N ASP A 70 -9.48 -5.33 9.32
CA ASP A 70 -9.72 -6.44 10.22
C ASP A 70 -9.80 -5.98 11.68
N VAL A 71 -8.88 -5.12 12.10
CA VAL A 71 -8.87 -4.57 13.45
C VAL A 71 -10.13 -3.75 13.72
N SER A 72 -10.52 -2.90 12.77
CA SER A 72 -11.73 -2.09 12.90
C SER A 72 -12.97 -2.96 13.07
N ARG A 73 -13.07 -4.03 12.28
CA ARG A 73 -14.21 -4.95 12.36
C ARG A 73 -14.26 -5.66 13.71
N LEU A 74 -13.12 -6.14 14.20
CA LEU A 74 -13.05 -6.83 15.49
C LEU A 74 -13.45 -5.90 16.65
N ILE A 75 -12.99 -4.66 16.61
CA ILE A 75 -13.33 -3.67 17.64
C ILE A 75 -14.81 -3.33 17.57
N GLU A 76 -15.37 -3.20 16.37
CA GLU A 76 -16.79 -2.93 16.18
C GLU A 76 -17.65 -4.06 16.74
N GLU A 77 -17.29 -5.31 16.47
CA GLU A 77 -17.98 -6.50 17.00
C GLU A 77 -18.00 -6.52 18.53
N GLN A 78 -16.93 -6.00 19.15
CA GLN A 78 -16.83 -5.90 20.60
C GLN A 78 -17.55 -4.66 21.15
N GLY A 79 -18.11 -3.83 20.29
CA GLY A 79 -18.77 -2.60 20.69
C GLY A 79 -17.83 -1.52 21.20
N LYS A 80 -16.56 -1.60 20.85
CA LYS A 80 -15.52 -0.68 21.32
C LYS A 80 -15.04 0.30 20.26
N LEU A 81 -15.57 0.22 19.05
CA LEU A 81 -15.17 1.12 17.97
C LEU A 81 -15.71 2.53 18.22
N THR A 82 -14.82 3.47 18.38
CA THR A 82 -15.14 4.88 18.53
C THR A 82 -14.57 5.65 17.35
N GLN A 83 -15.05 6.88 17.14
CA GLN A 83 -14.53 7.75 16.10
C GLN A 83 -13.02 7.98 16.31
N GLU A 84 -12.60 8.15 17.55
CA GLU A 84 -11.19 8.36 17.89
C GLU A 84 -10.33 7.17 17.46
N ILE A 85 -10.77 5.94 17.74
CA ILE A 85 -10.03 4.73 17.33
C ILE A 85 -10.02 4.61 15.81
N THR A 86 -11.13 4.89 15.14
CA THR A 86 -11.23 4.84 13.68
C THR A 86 -10.25 5.81 13.04
N GLU A 87 -10.15 7.03 13.54
CA GLU A 87 -9.20 8.02 13.04
C GLU A 87 -7.76 7.59 13.29
N ALA A 88 -7.47 7.04 14.46
CA ALA A 88 -6.14 6.57 14.80
C ALA A 88 -5.68 5.44 13.87
N LEU A 89 -6.57 4.48 13.58
CA LEU A 89 -6.27 3.41 12.64
C LEU A 89 -6.02 3.93 11.23
N GLY A 90 -6.84 4.90 10.80
CA GLY A 90 -6.68 5.51 9.48
C GLY A 90 -5.34 6.22 9.31
N LYS A 91 -4.76 6.74 10.39
CA LYS A 91 -3.48 7.44 10.38
C LYS A 91 -2.29 6.53 10.62
N ALA A 92 -2.51 5.27 11.04
CA ALA A 92 -1.41 4.35 11.30
C ALA A 92 -0.64 4.05 10.03
N GLU A 93 0.68 4.08 10.10
CA GLU A 93 1.57 3.89 8.96
C GLU A 93 2.31 2.56 8.98
N THR A 94 2.23 1.81 10.08
CA THR A 94 2.88 0.51 10.23
C THR A 94 1.93 -0.48 10.86
N LEU A 95 2.21 -1.78 10.66
CA LEU A 95 1.43 -2.84 11.31
C LEU A 95 1.53 -2.77 12.83
N THR A 96 2.70 -2.39 13.35
CA THR A 96 2.90 -2.21 14.79
C THR A 96 1.99 -1.11 15.33
N GLU A 97 1.85 0.01 14.62
CA GLU A 97 0.95 1.08 15.03
C GLU A 97 -0.51 0.64 15.03
N VAL A 98 -0.94 -0.14 14.03
CA VAL A 98 -2.29 -0.67 13.96
C VAL A 98 -2.56 -1.56 15.15
N ASP A 99 -1.66 -2.48 15.45
CA ASP A 99 -1.80 -3.41 16.57
C ASP A 99 -1.82 -2.68 17.91
N ARG A 100 -0.95 -1.68 18.10
CA ARG A 100 -0.90 -0.88 19.33
C ARG A 100 -2.19 -0.10 19.55
N LYS A 101 -2.75 0.50 18.50
CA LYS A 101 -3.97 1.30 18.60
C LYS A 101 -5.23 0.45 18.76
N SER A 102 -5.15 -0.84 18.46
CA SER A 102 -6.25 -1.77 18.65
C SER A 102 -6.33 -2.31 20.07
N VAL A 103 -5.31 -2.10 20.90
CA VAL A 103 -5.30 -2.51 22.30
C VAL A 103 -6.15 -1.52 23.10
N VAL A 104 -7.18 -2.01 23.68
CA VAL A 104 -8.14 -1.20 24.44
C VAL A 104 -8.13 -1.62 25.91
#